data_d3115e27ef4a38c5baa01c414aafc1b5
#
_entry.id   d3115e27ef4a38c5baa01c414aafc1b5
#
_cell.length_a   1.000
_cell.length_b   1.000
_cell.length_c   1.000
_cell.angle_alpha   90.00
_cell.angle_beta   90.00
_cell.angle_gamma   90.00
#
_symmetry.space_group_name_H-M   'P 1'
#
loop_
_entity.id
_entity.type
_entity.pdbx_description
1 polymer ?
#
loop_
_entity_poly.entity_id
_entity_poly.type
_entity_poly.pdbx_seq_one_letter_code
_entity_poly.pdbx_strand_id
1 'polypeptide(L)'
;MNSLRHRPTARLGLPVLAVSLIAVAGCSSADDGGSAAVPSPGTAATTLCRKLDGVLPRTVDGLGRRDPRPASALTAGWGDAVIILRCGVPRPPKMADPAVAEGRDDDAVAGAVDGVDWLM
;
A
#
# COMPACT_ATOMS: atom_id res chain seq x y z
N MET A 1 14.77 54.73 69.29
CA MET A 1 13.33 54.93 69.00
C MET A 1 13.17 55.08 67.50
N ASN A 2 12.21 54.38 66.90
CA ASN A 2 11.72 54.39 65.52
C ASN A 2 12.59 53.75 64.44
N SER A 3 12.33 52.50 64.37
CA SER A 3 12.67 51.65 63.26
C SER A 3 11.72 51.92 62.10
N LEU A 4 12.23 52.28 60.94
CA LEU A 4 11.46 52.22 59.70
C LEU A 4 11.92 51.02 58.89
N ARG A 5 11.03 50.01 58.83
CA ARG A 5 11.21 48.81 58.10
C ARG A 5 10.90 49.07 56.62
N HIS A 6 11.90 48.94 55.80
CA HIS A 6 11.67 48.78 54.35
C HIS A 6 11.37 47.33 54.05
N ARG A 7 10.18 47.08 53.51
CA ARG A 7 9.78 45.79 52.91
C ARG A 7 10.25 45.74 51.46
N PRO A 8 11.04 44.76 51.06
CA PRO A 8 11.20 44.48 49.64
C PRO A 8 10.02 43.71 49.16
N THR A 9 9.29 44.25 48.20
CA THR A 9 8.25 43.55 47.45
C THR A 9 8.93 42.59 46.45
N ALA A 10 8.96 41.33 46.81
CA ALA A 10 9.34 40.27 45.88
C ALA A 10 8.26 40.13 44.79
N ARG A 11 8.60 40.56 43.61
CA ARG A 11 7.80 40.26 42.42
C ARG A 11 8.10 38.83 42.00
N LEU A 12 7.18 37.91 42.29
CA LEU A 12 7.18 36.57 41.70
C LEU A 12 6.87 36.73 40.22
N GLY A 13 7.89 36.61 39.40
CA GLY A 13 7.71 36.36 37.97
C GLY A 13 7.28 34.91 37.78
N LEU A 14 6.04 34.71 37.36
CA LEU A 14 5.60 33.41 36.84
C LEU A 14 6.31 33.13 35.51
N PRO A 15 6.99 32.00 35.36
CA PRO A 15 7.37 31.54 34.01
C PRO A 15 6.12 31.00 33.34
N VAL A 16 5.69 31.69 32.31
CA VAL A 16 4.69 31.17 31.37
C VAL A 16 5.33 30.01 30.61
N LEU A 17 5.04 28.82 31.07
CA LEU A 17 5.38 27.60 30.31
C LEU A 17 4.47 27.54 29.09
N ALA A 18 4.98 27.99 27.94
CA ALA A 18 4.34 27.79 26.66
C ALA A 18 4.48 26.29 26.30
N VAL A 19 3.47 25.53 26.65
CA VAL A 19 3.32 24.14 26.17
C VAL A 19 2.92 24.22 24.70
N SER A 20 3.91 24.09 23.81
CA SER A 20 3.68 23.89 22.40
C SER A 20 3.10 22.48 22.20
N LEU A 21 1.78 22.38 22.08
CA LEU A 21 1.12 21.19 21.57
C LEU A 21 1.52 21.02 20.10
N ILE A 22 2.52 20.19 19.85
CA ILE A 22 2.78 19.67 18.53
C ILE A 22 1.63 18.70 18.25
N ALA A 23 0.63 19.17 17.54
CA ALA A 23 -0.38 18.31 16.92
C ALA A 23 0.34 17.49 15.86
N VAL A 24 0.76 16.29 16.22
CA VAL A 24 1.12 15.26 15.25
C VAL A 24 -0.19 14.91 14.56
N ALA A 25 -0.45 15.55 13.42
CA ALA A 25 -1.46 15.11 12.48
C ALA A 25 -0.99 13.75 11.96
N GLY A 26 -1.31 12.71 12.71
CA GLY A 26 -1.21 11.35 12.22
C GLY A 26 -2.13 11.25 11.02
N CYS A 27 -1.57 11.19 9.82
CA CYS A 27 -2.27 10.70 8.65
C CYS A 27 -2.53 9.20 8.88
N SER A 28 -3.54 8.91 9.68
CA SER A 28 -4.22 7.62 9.62
C SER A 28 -5.16 7.69 8.42
N SER A 29 -4.59 7.56 7.22
CA SER A 29 -5.36 7.10 6.08
C SER A 29 -5.80 5.69 6.44
N ALA A 30 -7.02 5.53 6.89
CA ALA A 30 -7.69 4.25 6.86
C ALA A 30 -7.92 3.93 5.37
N ASP A 31 -6.86 3.51 4.70
CA ASP A 31 -6.91 3.00 3.34
C ASP A 31 -7.30 1.53 3.41
N ASP A 32 -8.60 1.29 3.41
CA ASP A 32 -9.24 -0.02 3.45
C ASP A 32 -8.97 -0.90 2.22
N GLY A 33 -8.06 -0.54 1.33
CA GLY A 33 -7.84 -1.24 0.07
C GLY A 33 -6.42 -1.77 -0.16
N GLY A 34 -5.51 -1.58 0.80
CA GLY A 34 -4.10 -1.93 0.61
C GLY A 34 -3.38 -1.05 -0.43
N SER A 35 -2.09 -1.31 -0.67
CA SER A 35 -1.26 -0.57 -1.62
C SER A 35 -0.63 -1.52 -2.63
N ALA A 36 -0.63 -1.12 -3.92
CA ALA A 36 0.05 -1.85 -4.98
C ALA A 36 0.74 -0.89 -5.95
N ALA A 37 2.00 -1.16 -6.26
CA ALA A 37 2.72 -0.38 -7.26
C ALA A 37 2.05 -0.53 -8.63
N VAL A 38 1.70 0.59 -9.26
CA VAL A 38 1.09 0.60 -10.59
C VAL A 38 2.14 0.25 -11.64
N PRO A 39 1.90 -0.77 -12.48
CA PRO A 39 2.81 -1.11 -13.57
C PRO A 39 2.90 -0.01 -14.64
N SER A 40 4.00 0.00 -15.39
CA SER A 40 4.22 0.91 -16.52
C SER A 40 4.50 0.13 -17.81
N PRO A 41 3.54 -0.63 -18.32
CA PRO A 41 3.72 -1.39 -19.55
C PRO A 41 3.71 -0.48 -20.79
N GLY A 42 4.15 -1.03 -21.92
CA GLY A 42 4.00 -0.37 -23.21
C GLY A 42 2.54 -0.15 -23.62
N THR A 43 2.29 0.70 -24.62
CA THR A 43 0.96 1.16 -25.03
C THR A 43 0.00 0.01 -25.38
N ALA A 44 0.48 -1.03 -26.09
CA ALA A 44 -0.34 -2.18 -26.46
C ALA A 44 -0.84 -2.94 -25.23
N ALA A 45 0.04 -3.25 -24.29
CA ALA A 45 -0.32 -3.91 -23.04
C ALA A 45 -1.24 -3.04 -22.17
N THR A 46 -0.97 -1.74 -22.09
CA THR A 46 -1.85 -0.80 -21.39
C THR A 46 -3.28 -0.85 -21.92
N THR A 47 -3.45 -0.91 -23.24
CA THR A 47 -4.78 -0.99 -23.86
C THR A 47 -5.49 -2.28 -23.49
N LEU A 48 -4.79 -3.41 -23.48
CA LEU A 48 -5.34 -4.70 -23.09
C LEU A 48 -5.71 -4.72 -21.59
N CYS A 49 -4.85 -4.18 -20.73
CA CYS A 49 -5.10 -4.11 -19.30
C CYS A 49 -6.35 -3.28 -18.97
N ARG A 50 -6.56 -2.15 -19.67
CA ARG A 50 -7.78 -1.34 -19.49
C ARG A 50 -9.05 -2.08 -19.93
N LYS A 51 -8.98 -2.86 -21.00
CA LYS A 51 -10.09 -3.72 -21.41
C LYS A 51 -10.37 -4.80 -20.36
N LEU A 52 -9.32 -5.42 -19.83
CA LEU A 52 -9.42 -6.41 -18.79
C LEU A 52 -10.09 -5.82 -17.53
N ASP A 53 -9.68 -4.65 -17.07
CA ASP A 53 -10.25 -4.00 -15.91
C ASP A 53 -11.78 -3.84 -16.01
N GLY A 54 -12.28 -3.50 -17.19
CA GLY A 54 -13.72 -3.35 -17.46
C GLY A 54 -14.55 -4.63 -17.35
N VAL A 55 -13.90 -5.81 -17.38
CA VAL A 55 -14.58 -7.13 -17.33
C VAL A 55 -14.22 -7.93 -16.08
N LEU A 56 -13.39 -7.41 -15.21
CA LEU A 56 -13.02 -8.08 -13.96
C LEU A 56 -14.24 -8.31 -13.06
N PRO A 57 -14.31 -9.47 -12.39
CA PRO A 57 -15.43 -9.79 -11.52
C PRO A 57 -15.48 -8.89 -10.28
N ARG A 58 -16.66 -8.70 -9.74
CA ARG A 58 -16.87 -7.96 -8.47
C ARG A 58 -16.43 -8.75 -7.25
N THR A 59 -16.36 -10.07 -7.37
CA THR A 59 -16.00 -11.00 -6.29
C THR A 59 -15.05 -12.05 -6.81
N VAL A 60 -14.03 -12.37 -6.03
CA VAL A 60 -13.10 -13.49 -6.28
C VAL A 60 -12.96 -14.25 -4.96
N ASP A 61 -13.17 -15.54 -4.98
CA ASP A 61 -13.12 -16.40 -3.78
C ASP A 61 -13.97 -15.86 -2.60
N GLY A 62 -15.14 -15.32 -2.89
CA GLY A 62 -16.03 -14.72 -1.90
C GLY A 62 -15.61 -13.32 -1.42
N LEU A 63 -14.44 -12.82 -1.84
CA LEU A 63 -13.93 -11.51 -1.48
C LEU A 63 -14.45 -10.43 -2.44
N GLY A 64 -15.00 -9.35 -1.90
CA GLY A 64 -15.49 -8.23 -2.69
C GLY A 64 -14.37 -7.37 -3.28
N ARG A 65 -14.64 -6.72 -4.45
CA ARG A 65 -13.70 -5.82 -5.13
C ARG A 65 -13.32 -4.65 -4.20
N ARG A 66 -12.02 -4.45 -4.02
CA ARG A 66 -11.38 -3.35 -3.30
C ARG A 66 -10.08 -2.98 -3.97
N ASP A 67 -10.13 -1.97 -4.80
CA ASP A 67 -8.97 -1.59 -5.60
C ASP A 67 -7.87 -0.97 -4.73
N PRO A 68 -6.61 -1.37 -4.94
CA PRO A 68 -5.48 -0.87 -4.17
C PRO A 68 -5.18 0.60 -4.52
N ARG A 69 -4.40 1.24 -3.66
CA ARG A 69 -3.92 2.59 -3.91
C ARG A 69 -2.48 2.59 -4.46
N PRO A 70 -2.15 3.53 -5.36
CA PRO A 70 -3.06 4.48 -6.02
C PRO A 70 -4.00 3.78 -7.00
N ALA A 71 -5.24 4.28 -7.15
CA ALA A 71 -6.22 3.71 -8.06
C ALA A 71 -5.74 3.75 -9.52
N SER A 72 -5.87 2.63 -10.24
CA SER A 72 -5.43 2.51 -11.63
C SER A 72 -6.18 1.39 -12.33
N ALA A 73 -6.49 1.56 -13.62
CA ALA A 73 -6.99 0.48 -14.46
C ALA A 73 -5.96 -0.61 -14.77
N LEU A 74 -4.75 -0.53 -14.23
CA LEU A 74 -3.69 -1.53 -14.33
C LEU A 74 -3.56 -2.37 -13.06
N THR A 75 -4.35 -2.07 -12.04
CA THR A 75 -4.35 -2.77 -10.76
C THR A 75 -5.78 -3.02 -10.29
N ALA A 76 -6.02 -4.16 -9.72
CA ALA A 76 -7.28 -4.50 -9.07
C ALA A 76 -7.03 -5.27 -7.78
N GLY A 77 -7.97 -5.24 -6.86
CA GLY A 77 -7.85 -5.96 -5.60
C GLY A 77 -9.16 -6.52 -5.12
N TRP A 78 -9.10 -7.55 -4.29
CA TRP A 78 -10.23 -8.14 -3.59
C TRP A 78 -9.86 -8.43 -2.14
N GLY A 79 -10.79 -8.12 -1.23
CA GLY A 79 -10.63 -8.36 0.20
C GLY A 79 -9.37 -7.70 0.77
N ASP A 80 -9.36 -6.48 1.18
CA ASP A 80 -8.28 -5.76 1.87
C ASP A 80 -6.84 -6.16 1.45
N ALA A 81 -6.58 -6.19 0.15
CA ALA A 81 -5.31 -6.60 -0.46
C ALA A 81 -4.93 -8.10 -0.30
N VAL A 82 -5.88 -8.97 0.03
CA VAL A 82 -5.64 -10.42 0.07
C VAL A 82 -5.33 -10.96 -1.32
N ILE A 83 -6.06 -10.46 -2.35
CA ILE A 83 -5.80 -10.76 -3.75
C ILE A 83 -5.51 -9.44 -4.46
N ILE A 84 -4.38 -9.35 -5.13
CA ILE A 84 -3.99 -8.20 -5.94
C ILE A 84 -3.64 -8.65 -7.35
N LEU A 85 -4.30 -8.04 -8.34
CA LEU A 85 -3.95 -8.13 -9.74
C LEU A 85 -3.08 -6.93 -10.13
N ARG A 86 -2.00 -7.18 -10.85
CA ARG A 86 -1.17 -6.16 -11.50
C ARG A 86 -0.97 -6.54 -12.96
N CYS A 87 -1.62 -5.81 -13.86
CA CYS A 87 -1.60 -6.09 -15.29
C CYS A 87 -0.45 -5.38 -15.99
N GLY A 88 0.26 -6.10 -16.87
CA GLY A 88 1.36 -5.52 -17.65
C GLY A 88 2.71 -5.47 -16.91
N VAL A 89 2.86 -6.27 -15.88
CA VAL A 89 4.17 -6.48 -15.23
C VAL A 89 5.09 -7.31 -16.12
N PRO A 90 6.41 -7.14 -16.03
CA PRO A 90 7.35 -8.06 -16.68
C PRO A 90 7.13 -9.50 -16.23
N ARG A 91 7.36 -10.46 -17.15
CA ARG A 91 7.31 -11.87 -16.78
C ARG A 91 8.35 -12.15 -15.68
N PRO A 92 7.98 -12.81 -14.58
CA PRO A 92 8.94 -13.19 -13.55
C PRO A 92 10.06 -14.06 -14.12
N PRO A 93 11.34 -13.82 -13.79
CA PRO A 93 12.47 -14.61 -14.28
C PRO A 93 12.31 -16.11 -14.02
N LYS A 94 11.75 -16.48 -12.88
CA LYS A 94 11.45 -17.87 -12.50
C LYS A 94 10.52 -18.57 -13.49
N MET A 95 9.63 -17.88 -14.18
CA MET A 95 8.78 -18.48 -15.24
C MET A 95 9.55 -18.89 -16.50
N ALA A 96 10.78 -18.42 -16.65
CA ALA A 96 11.68 -18.78 -17.76
C ALA A 96 12.82 -19.70 -17.31
N ASP A 97 12.85 -20.09 -16.05
CA ASP A 97 13.88 -20.95 -15.47
C ASP A 97 13.62 -22.41 -15.84
N PRO A 98 14.57 -23.10 -16.50
CA PRO A 98 14.42 -24.53 -16.82
C PRO A 98 14.24 -25.40 -15.57
N ALA A 99 14.83 -25.05 -14.43
CA ALA A 99 14.68 -25.81 -13.20
C ALA A 99 13.23 -25.81 -12.71
N VAL A 100 12.53 -24.66 -12.81
CA VAL A 100 11.11 -24.55 -12.47
C VAL A 100 10.24 -25.35 -13.46
N ALA A 101 10.53 -25.21 -14.77
CA ALA A 101 9.78 -25.95 -15.81
C ALA A 101 9.91 -27.46 -15.69
N GLU A 102 11.04 -27.94 -15.19
CA GLU A 102 11.33 -29.36 -14.99
C GLU A 102 10.98 -29.88 -13.58
N GLY A 103 10.39 -29.01 -12.74
CA GLY A 103 10.01 -29.37 -11.36
C GLY A 103 11.21 -29.66 -10.43
N ARG A 104 12.36 -29.05 -10.71
CA ARG A 104 13.59 -29.19 -9.91
C ARG A 104 13.84 -28.00 -8.97
N ASP A 105 13.00 -27.02 -8.99
CA ASP A 105 13.06 -25.87 -8.08
C ASP A 105 12.13 -26.11 -6.89
N ASP A 106 12.67 -26.10 -5.68
CA ASP A 106 11.90 -26.37 -4.47
C ASP A 106 11.05 -25.17 -4.02
N ASP A 107 11.33 -23.97 -4.55
CA ASP A 107 10.69 -22.72 -4.14
C ASP A 107 9.63 -22.23 -5.14
N ALA A 108 9.49 -22.89 -6.27
CA ALA A 108 8.55 -22.47 -7.30
C ALA A 108 8.06 -23.65 -8.17
N VAL A 109 6.78 -23.67 -8.43
CA VAL A 109 6.15 -24.65 -9.33
C VAL A 109 5.49 -23.90 -10.49
N ALA A 110 5.80 -24.32 -11.72
CA ALA A 110 5.14 -23.85 -12.92
C ALA A 110 4.05 -24.81 -13.34
N GLY A 111 2.93 -24.30 -13.83
CA GLY A 111 1.84 -25.07 -14.39
C GLY A 111 1.03 -24.28 -15.39
N ALA A 112 0.31 -24.98 -16.29
CA ALA A 112 -0.59 -24.35 -17.23
C ALA A 112 -2.04 -24.80 -16.96
N VAL A 113 -2.94 -23.84 -16.89
CA VAL A 113 -4.38 -24.08 -16.75
C VAL A 113 -5.10 -23.25 -17.81
N ASP A 114 -5.91 -23.91 -18.65
CA ASP A 114 -6.67 -23.26 -19.72
C ASP A 114 -5.82 -22.38 -20.67
N GLY A 115 -4.58 -22.80 -20.95
CA GLY A 115 -3.65 -22.07 -21.81
C GLY A 115 -2.97 -20.88 -21.15
N VAL A 116 -3.12 -20.72 -19.84
CA VAL A 116 -2.44 -19.71 -19.04
C VAL A 116 -1.34 -20.37 -18.19
N ASP A 117 -0.12 -19.85 -18.30
CA ASP A 117 1.01 -20.30 -17.49
C ASP A 117 0.94 -19.64 -16.11
N TRP A 118 1.07 -20.44 -15.08
CA TRP A 118 1.07 -20.05 -13.67
C TRP A 118 2.42 -20.35 -13.04
N LEU A 119 2.85 -19.48 -12.16
CA LEU A 119 3.96 -19.69 -11.23
C LEU A 119 3.41 -19.64 -9.81
N MET A 120 3.66 -20.66 -9.04
CA MET A 120 3.18 -20.82 -7.67
C MET A 120 4.36 -21.03 -6.72
#